data_79080c9cf3641f321707f29e9d89211a
#
_entry.id   79080c9cf3641f321707f29e9d89211a
#
_cell.length_a   1.000
_cell.length_b   1.000
_cell.length_c   1.000
_cell.angle_alpha   90.00
_cell.angle_beta   90.00
_cell.angle_gamma   90.00
#
_symmetry.space_group_name_H-M   'P 1'
#
loop_
_entity.id
_entity.type
_entity.pdbx_description
1 polymer ?
#
loop_
_entity_poly.entity_id
_entity_poly.type
_entity_poly.pdbx_seq_one_letter_code
_entity_poly.pdbx_strand_id
1 'polypeptide(L)'
;MLIPSPGGGAPTGVEKPALQVRITGAILALIARFLSGASVRWIDSQPDTCQRVYFANHTSHLDAIVLWSALPPDVRTLTRPVAAKDYWTAGRVRHYLATRVFNALLIDRTEIKVHQSPVDVMIRGIGHRYSLIVFPEGGRTSGDEISEFKSGLYYLCKKRPDLELIPVYIDNMNRILPRGEVLPVPLLTCISFGPPIWLEAGEPKTDFLRRAREAVRRLKEG
;
A
#
# COMPACT_ATOMS: atom_id res chain seq x y z
N MET A 1 30.57 17.39 38.25
CA MET A 1 31.09 16.58 37.14
C MET A 1 29.89 16.37 36.20
N LEU A 2 29.78 17.23 35.20
CA LEU A 2 28.65 17.26 34.24
C LEU A 2 28.96 16.30 33.09
N ILE A 3 28.07 15.33 32.85
CA ILE A 3 28.15 14.40 31.72
C ILE A 3 27.54 15.12 30.52
N PRO A 4 28.21 15.24 29.37
CA PRO A 4 27.64 15.85 28.19
C PRO A 4 26.63 14.89 27.53
N SER A 5 25.44 15.41 27.19
CA SER A 5 24.44 14.77 26.34
C SER A 5 25.03 14.40 24.97
N PRO A 6 24.73 13.22 24.42
CA PRO A 6 25.04 12.92 23.04
C PRO A 6 24.11 13.68 22.14
N GLY A 7 24.69 14.63 21.39
CA GLY A 7 23.98 15.35 20.34
C GLY A 7 23.43 14.40 19.29
N GLY A 8 22.11 14.29 19.22
CA GLY A 8 21.40 13.62 18.17
C GLY A 8 21.55 14.38 16.86
N GLY A 9 22.51 13.98 16.04
CA GLY A 9 22.60 14.42 14.67
C GLY A 9 21.36 13.95 13.91
N ALA A 10 20.56 14.90 13.40
CA ALA A 10 19.49 14.59 12.45
C ALA A 10 20.05 13.82 11.25
N PRO A 11 19.38 12.77 10.76
CA PRO A 11 19.85 12.04 9.59
C PRO A 11 19.83 12.96 8.37
N THR A 12 21.02 13.32 7.93
CA THR A 12 21.27 14.16 6.77
C THR A 12 20.93 13.43 5.48
N GLY A 13 20.19 14.11 4.60
CA GLY A 13 20.25 13.89 3.17
C GLY A 13 19.45 12.72 2.63
N VAL A 14 18.14 12.95 2.51
CA VAL A 14 17.33 12.17 1.57
C VAL A 14 17.62 12.70 0.18
N GLU A 15 18.34 11.95 -0.64
CA GLU A 15 18.40 12.22 -2.07
C GLU A 15 16.98 12.28 -2.63
N LYS A 16 16.57 13.46 -3.07
CA LYS A 16 15.30 13.61 -3.78
C LYS A 16 15.39 12.76 -5.04
N PRO A 17 14.39 11.96 -5.36
CA PRO A 17 14.42 11.16 -6.58
C PRO A 17 14.69 12.07 -7.78
N ALA A 18 15.51 11.57 -8.72
CA ALA A 18 15.90 12.33 -9.92
C ALA A 18 14.67 12.97 -10.58
N LEU A 19 14.81 14.15 -11.14
CA LEU A 19 13.72 14.90 -11.76
C LEU A 19 12.90 14.05 -12.75
N GLN A 20 13.58 13.22 -13.54
CA GLN A 20 12.95 12.28 -14.47
C GLN A 20 11.98 11.31 -13.77
N VAL A 21 12.37 10.75 -12.62
CA VAL A 21 11.53 9.83 -11.84
C VAL A 21 10.29 10.55 -11.30
N ARG A 22 10.44 11.78 -10.85
CA ARG A 22 9.33 12.61 -10.36
C ARG A 22 8.35 12.94 -11.49
N ILE A 23 8.85 13.32 -12.66
CA ILE A 23 8.01 13.60 -13.84
C ILE A 23 7.30 12.34 -14.30
N THR A 24 8.01 11.22 -14.44
CA THR A 24 7.39 9.93 -14.83
C THR A 24 6.29 9.52 -13.83
N GLY A 25 6.55 9.65 -12.54
CA GLY A 25 5.56 9.36 -11.50
C GLY A 25 4.33 10.28 -11.56
N ALA A 26 4.52 11.57 -11.82
CA ALA A 26 3.43 12.52 -11.96
C ALA A 26 2.57 12.23 -13.21
N ILE A 27 3.21 11.98 -14.34
CA ILE A 27 2.51 11.61 -15.60
C ILE A 27 1.75 10.31 -15.40
N LEU A 28 2.36 9.29 -14.80
CA LEU A 28 1.69 8.01 -14.57
C LEU A 28 0.50 8.15 -13.62
N ALA A 29 0.63 8.96 -12.56
CA ALA A 29 -0.48 9.23 -11.66
C ALA A 29 -1.62 9.98 -12.36
N LEU A 30 -1.30 10.94 -13.23
CA LEU A 30 -2.30 11.65 -14.02
C LEU A 30 -3.03 10.69 -14.99
N ILE A 31 -2.29 9.86 -15.70
CA ILE A 31 -2.86 8.85 -16.62
C ILE A 31 -3.73 7.87 -15.84
N ALA A 32 -3.25 7.35 -14.71
CA ALA A 32 -4.01 6.41 -13.89
C ALA A 32 -5.32 7.04 -13.39
N ARG A 33 -5.29 8.27 -12.92
CA ARG A 33 -6.49 9.02 -12.49
C ARG A 33 -7.45 9.28 -13.64
N PHE A 34 -6.94 9.65 -14.79
CA PHE A 34 -7.76 9.92 -15.98
C PHE A 34 -8.43 8.64 -16.49
N LEU A 35 -7.68 7.54 -16.65
CA LEU A 35 -8.20 6.27 -17.14
C LEU A 35 -9.18 5.61 -16.17
N SER A 36 -8.95 5.74 -14.86
CA SER A 36 -9.84 5.15 -13.85
C SER A 36 -11.04 6.05 -13.52
N GLY A 37 -11.03 7.33 -13.94
CA GLY A 37 -12.05 8.30 -13.52
C GLY A 37 -12.14 8.39 -11.98
N ALA A 38 -11.03 8.11 -11.27
CA ALA A 38 -11.04 7.86 -9.85
C ALA A 38 -11.50 9.07 -9.04
N SER A 39 -12.61 8.92 -8.34
CA SER A 39 -13.00 9.78 -7.22
C SER A 39 -12.32 9.28 -5.94
N VAL A 40 -11.92 10.21 -5.09
CA VAL A 40 -11.24 9.91 -3.81
C VAL A 40 -12.08 10.45 -2.67
N ARG A 41 -12.39 9.60 -1.71
CA ARG A 41 -13.15 9.94 -0.51
C ARG A 41 -12.33 9.62 0.74
N TRP A 42 -12.24 10.57 1.66
CA TRP A 42 -11.67 10.37 2.98
C TRP A 42 -12.80 10.42 4.00
N ILE A 43 -13.03 9.31 4.71
CA ILE A 43 -14.12 9.12 5.67
C ILE A 43 -13.50 9.06 7.05
N ASP A 44 -13.77 10.05 7.89
CA ASP A 44 -13.20 10.18 9.24
C ASP A 44 -11.67 10.01 9.31
N SER A 45 -11.01 10.42 8.23
CA SER A 45 -9.55 10.39 8.09
C SER A 45 -9.11 11.51 7.14
N GLN A 46 -7.81 11.79 7.12
CA GLN A 46 -7.22 12.79 6.22
C GLN A 46 -5.86 12.30 5.73
N PRO A 47 -5.41 12.77 4.55
CA PRO A 47 -4.04 12.53 4.10
C PRO A 47 -3.03 13.09 5.11
N ASP A 48 -2.02 12.29 5.43
CA ASP A 48 -0.95 12.71 6.34
C ASP A 48 0.37 12.05 5.91
N THR A 49 1.48 12.70 6.23
CA THR A 49 2.83 12.20 5.98
C THR A 49 3.38 11.32 7.11
N CYS A 50 2.63 11.12 8.20
CA CYS A 50 2.98 10.15 9.24
C CYS A 50 3.01 8.73 8.66
N GLN A 51 3.75 7.83 9.34
CA GLN A 51 3.87 6.45 8.87
C GLN A 51 2.55 5.70 9.01
N ARG A 52 2.07 5.16 7.89
CA ARG A 52 0.80 4.43 7.79
C ARG A 52 0.92 3.15 7.00
N VAL A 53 0.00 2.25 7.22
CA VAL A 53 -0.22 1.09 6.36
C VAL A 53 -1.61 1.20 5.74
N TYR A 54 -1.67 1.54 4.47
CA TYR A 54 -2.88 1.52 3.67
C TYR A 54 -3.15 0.07 3.26
N PHE A 55 -4.23 -0.53 3.74
CA PHE A 55 -4.58 -1.90 3.40
C PHE A 55 -5.92 -1.95 2.66
N ALA A 56 -5.94 -2.63 1.51
CA ALA A 56 -7.05 -2.57 0.58
C ALA A 56 -7.49 -3.96 0.08
N ASN A 57 -8.71 -4.03 -0.46
CA ASN A 57 -9.15 -5.15 -1.29
C ASN A 57 -8.35 -5.23 -2.59
N HIS A 58 -8.25 -6.42 -3.18
CA HIS A 58 -7.43 -6.66 -4.37
C HIS A 58 -8.16 -7.43 -5.46
N THR A 59 -8.55 -6.74 -6.52
CA THR A 59 -9.31 -7.30 -7.64
C THR A 59 -8.60 -7.17 -8.99
N SER A 60 -7.72 -6.17 -9.14
CA SER A 60 -7.05 -5.85 -10.40
C SER A 60 -5.53 -5.65 -10.24
N HIS A 61 -4.78 -5.86 -11.30
CA HIS A 61 -3.36 -5.49 -11.36
C HIS A 61 -3.12 -3.99 -11.20
N LEU A 62 -4.12 -3.17 -11.51
CA LEU A 62 -4.03 -1.71 -11.44
C LEU A 62 -4.30 -1.15 -10.05
N ASP A 63 -4.84 -1.94 -9.11
CA ASP A 63 -5.22 -1.47 -7.77
C ASP A 63 -4.09 -0.71 -7.06
N ALA A 64 -2.88 -1.28 -7.09
CA ALA A 64 -1.72 -0.65 -6.45
C ALA A 64 -1.37 0.70 -7.10
N ILE A 65 -1.49 0.81 -8.42
CA ILE A 65 -1.18 2.03 -9.19
C ILE A 65 -2.23 3.09 -8.92
N VAL A 66 -3.51 2.70 -8.97
CA VAL A 66 -4.64 3.61 -8.77
C VAL A 66 -4.67 4.12 -7.34
N LEU A 67 -4.52 3.23 -6.35
CA LEU A 67 -4.42 3.62 -4.95
C LEU A 67 -3.24 4.56 -4.69
N TRP A 68 -2.04 4.22 -5.21
CA TRP A 68 -0.86 5.06 -5.09
C TRP A 68 -1.06 6.43 -5.75
N SER A 69 -1.72 6.47 -6.92
CA SER A 69 -2.02 7.73 -7.63
C SER A 69 -3.06 8.60 -6.91
N ALA A 70 -3.95 7.99 -6.11
CA ALA A 70 -4.97 8.69 -5.34
C ALA A 70 -4.39 9.50 -4.17
N LEU A 71 -3.24 9.08 -3.65
CA LEU A 71 -2.56 9.80 -2.58
C LEU A 71 -2.04 11.16 -3.05
N PRO A 72 -2.09 12.20 -2.18
CA PRO A 72 -1.42 13.49 -2.45
C PRO A 72 0.07 13.32 -2.74
N PRO A 73 0.71 14.21 -3.52
CA PRO A 73 2.08 14.04 -3.97
C PRO A 73 3.12 13.88 -2.86
N ASP A 74 2.96 14.58 -1.74
CA ASP A 74 3.82 14.51 -0.55
C ASP A 74 3.69 13.16 0.18
N VAL A 75 2.46 12.71 0.43
CA VAL A 75 2.16 11.39 1.02
C VAL A 75 2.63 10.27 0.08
N ARG A 76 2.35 10.40 -1.21
CA ARG A 76 2.69 9.42 -2.24
C ARG A 76 4.19 9.15 -2.34
N THR A 77 5.03 10.18 -2.23
CA THR A 77 6.49 10.03 -2.26
C THR A 77 7.05 9.25 -1.06
N LEU A 78 6.30 9.21 0.03
CA LEU A 78 6.62 8.47 1.24
C LEU A 78 5.93 7.11 1.31
N THR A 79 5.13 6.74 0.31
CA THR A 79 4.33 5.50 0.33
C THR A 79 4.84 4.50 -0.70
N ARG A 80 5.11 3.28 -0.24
CA ARG A 80 5.69 2.17 -1.01
C ARG A 80 4.67 1.03 -1.16
N PRO A 81 4.26 0.68 -2.37
CA PRO A 81 3.47 -0.52 -2.58
C PRO A 81 4.26 -1.80 -2.27
N VAL A 82 3.63 -2.74 -1.61
CA VAL A 82 4.15 -4.11 -1.45
C VAL A 82 3.70 -4.93 -2.65
N ALA A 83 4.65 -5.50 -3.38
CA ALA A 83 4.38 -6.13 -4.66
C ALA A 83 5.12 -7.47 -4.83
N ALA A 84 4.55 -8.37 -5.63
CA ALA A 84 5.14 -9.66 -5.94
C ALA A 84 6.34 -9.51 -6.87
N LYS A 85 7.49 -10.01 -6.46
CA LYS A 85 8.76 -9.90 -7.19
C LYS A 85 8.68 -10.55 -8.57
N ASP A 86 8.15 -11.76 -8.66
CA ASP A 86 8.00 -12.55 -9.89
C ASP A 86 7.28 -11.76 -11.01
N TYR A 87 6.18 -11.09 -10.67
CA TYR A 87 5.42 -10.27 -11.62
C TYR A 87 6.17 -9.01 -12.06
N TRP A 88 6.76 -8.29 -11.10
CA TRP A 88 7.34 -6.98 -11.37
C TRP A 88 8.77 -7.03 -11.92
N THR A 89 9.44 -8.18 -11.83
CA THR A 89 10.75 -8.38 -12.47
C THR A 89 10.67 -9.00 -13.87
N ALA A 90 9.48 -9.42 -14.31
CA ALA A 90 9.25 -10.04 -15.62
C ALA A 90 9.31 -9.07 -16.82
N GLY A 91 10.13 -8.01 -16.75
CA GLY A 91 10.34 -7.09 -17.87
C GLY A 91 10.96 -5.77 -17.42
N ARG A 92 11.76 -5.17 -18.32
CA ARG A 92 12.55 -3.95 -18.01
C ARG A 92 11.68 -2.76 -17.58
N VAL A 93 10.55 -2.54 -18.26
CA VAL A 93 9.63 -1.43 -17.97
C VAL A 93 8.95 -1.64 -16.62
N ARG A 94 8.40 -2.84 -16.34
CA ARG A 94 7.78 -3.14 -15.06
C ARG A 94 8.77 -3.00 -13.92
N HIS A 95 9.97 -3.52 -14.09
CA HIS A 95 11.04 -3.41 -13.09
C HIS A 95 11.41 -1.95 -12.81
N TYR A 96 11.56 -1.13 -13.85
CA TYR A 96 11.81 0.30 -13.71
C TYR A 96 10.69 1.00 -12.94
N LEU A 97 9.43 0.76 -13.32
CA LEU A 97 8.28 1.35 -12.65
C LEU A 97 8.23 0.93 -11.18
N ALA A 98 8.37 -0.36 -10.88
CA ALA A 98 8.33 -0.86 -9.52
C ALA A 98 9.43 -0.25 -8.64
N THR A 99 10.68 -0.27 -9.13
CA THR A 99 11.85 0.08 -8.30
C THR A 99 12.15 1.57 -8.27
N ARG A 100 11.94 2.29 -9.37
CA ARG A 100 12.30 3.71 -9.47
C ARG A 100 11.11 4.64 -9.26
N VAL A 101 9.95 4.33 -9.85
CA VAL A 101 8.79 5.22 -9.78
C VAL A 101 7.98 4.99 -8.51
N PHE A 102 7.58 3.73 -8.25
CA PHE A 102 6.78 3.38 -7.06
C PHE A 102 7.64 3.15 -5.81
N ASN A 103 8.94 2.98 -5.95
CA ASN A 103 9.81 2.55 -4.85
C ASN A 103 9.24 1.32 -4.12
N ALA A 104 8.66 0.38 -4.88
CA ALA A 104 7.92 -0.75 -4.35
C ALA A 104 8.81 -1.71 -3.56
N LEU A 105 8.23 -2.32 -2.52
CA LEU A 105 8.84 -3.43 -1.80
C LEU A 105 8.51 -4.73 -2.53
N LEU A 106 9.51 -5.33 -3.16
CA LEU A 106 9.35 -6.59 -3.87
C LEU A 106 9.49 -7.77 -2.90
N ILE A 107 8.42 -8.53 -2.75
CA ILE A 107 8.38 -9.74 -1.91
C ILE A 107 8.43 -10.97 -2.79
N ASP A 108 9.33 -11.87 -2.47
CA ASP A 108 9.38 -13.21 -3.06
C ASP A 108 8.31 -14.10 -2.40
N ARG A 109 7.44 -14.69 -3.22
CA ARG A 109 6.38 -15.58 -2.75
C ARG A 109 6.75 -17.05 -2.83
N THR A 110 7.78 -17.38 -3.62
CA THR A 110 8.15 -18.76 -3.94
C THR A 110 9.26 -19.28 -3.04
N GLU A 111 10.18 -18.42 -2.63
CA GLU A 111 11.27 -18.79 -1.73
C GLU A 111 11.11 -18.09 -0.37
N ILE A 112 10.43 -18.74 0.56
CA ILE A 112 10.44 -18.32 1.97
C ILE A 112 11.75 -18.79 2.58
N LYS A 113 12.79 -17.98 2.47
CA LYS A 113 14.04 -18.22 3.22
C LYS A 113 13.78 -17.93 4.70
N VAL A 114 14.27 -18.79 5.58
CA VAL A 114 14.06 -18.77 7.04
C VAL A 114 14.34 -17.40 7.69
N HIS A 115 15.12 -16.53 7.03
CA HIS A 115 15.49 -15.19 7.51
C HIS A 115 14.89 -14.03 6.69
N GLN A 116 13.94 -14.28 5.78
CA GLN A 116 13.32 -13.26 4.94
C GLN A 116 11.80 -13.46 4.82
N SER A 117 11.12 -13.50 5.96
CA SER A 117 9.66 -13.53 5.93
C SER A 117 9.13 -12.24 5.25
N PRO A 118 7.98 -12.30 4.54
CA PRO A 118 7.35 -11.12 3.98
C PRO A 118 7.18 -9.97 4.99
N VAL A 119 6.91 -10.31 6.26
CA VAL A 119 6.79 -9.34 7.35
C VAL A 119 8.12 -8.65 7.64
N ASP A 120 9.22 -9.39 7.65
CA ASP A 120 10.55 -8.79 7.90
C ASP A 120 10.98 -7.88 6.74
N VAL A 121 10.60 -8.21 5.51
CA VAL A 121 10.80 -7.32 4.35
C VAL A 121 9.99 -6.04 4.52
N MET A 122 8.73 -6.14 4.94
CA MET A 122 7.88 -4.97 5.21
C MET A 122 8.45 -4.11 6.33
N ILE A 123 8.86 -4.69 7.46
CA ILE A 123 9.46 -3.97 8.60
C ILE A 123 10.72 -3.22 8.18
N ARG A 124 11.63 -3.88 7.46
CA ARG A 124 12.83 -3.20 6.93
C ARG A 124 12.47 -2.09 5.94
N GLY A 125 11.49 -2.34 5.10
CA GLY A 125 11.07 -1.42 4.05
C GLY A 125 10.36 -0.18 4.56
N ILE A 126 9.56 -0.32 5.62
CA ILE A 126 8.88 0.82 6.25
C ILE A 126 9.89 1.68 7.03
N GLY A 127 10.86 1.06 7.70
CA GLY A 127 11.87 1.76 8.48
C GLY A 127 11.25 2.79 9.43
N HIS A 128 11.84 4.00 9.47
CA HIS A 128 11.33 5.12 10.26
C HIS A 128 10.69 6.23 9.39
N ARG A 129 10.41 5.94 8.12
CA ARG A 129 10.02 7.00 7.18
C ARG A 129 8.86 6.66 6.28
N TYR A 130 8.83 5.43 5.74
CA TYR A 130 7.90 5.10 4.68
C TYR A 130 6.59 4.55 5.21
N SER A 131 5.52 4.83 4.51
CA SER A 131 4.23 4.15 4.60
C SER A 131 4.18 2.98 3.61
N LEU A 132 3.26 2.04 3.80
CA LEU A 132 3.07 0.91 2.89
C LEU A 132 1.66 0.90 2.31
N ILE A 133 1.53 0.39 1.08
CA ILE A 133 0.28 -0.11 0.53
C ILE A 133 0.38 -1.62 0.52
N VAL A 134 -0.57 -2.29 1.18
CA VAL A 134 -0.63 -3.75 1.26
C VAL A 134 -1.99 -4.27 0.83
N PHE A 135 -2.01 -5.47 0.24
CA PHE A 135 -3.22 -6.20 -0.10
C PHE A 135 -3.24 -7.48 0.73
N PRO A 136 -3.91 -7.47 1.90
CA PRO A 136 -3.79 -8.55 2.88
C PRO A 136 -4.43 -9.86 2.43
N GLU A 137 -5.25 -9.85 1.39
CA GLU A 137 -5.76 -11.07 0.72
C GLU A 137 -4.62 -11.94 0.15
N GLY A 138 -3.47 -11.32 -0.16
CA GLY A 138 -2.28 -12.01 -0.69
C GLY A 138 -2.42 -12.49 -2.13
N GLY A 139 -3.53 -12.24 -2.80
CA GLY A 139 -3.81 -12.51 -4.19
C GLY A 139 -5.02 -11.72 -4.64
N ARG A 140 -5.28 -11.68 -5.95
CA ARG A 140 -6.46 -11.03 -6.51
C ARG A 140 -7.66 -11.96 -6.42
N THR A 141 -8.78 -11.42 -5.97
CA THR A 141 -10.06 -12.11 -5.91
C THR A 141 -10.88 -11.80 -7.16
N SER A 142 -11.52 -12.82 -7.71
CA SER A 142 -12.49 -12.66 -8.79
C SER A 142 -13.88 -12.58 -8.14
N GLY A 143 -14.46 -11.40 -8.06
CA GLY A 143 -15.79 -11.18 -7.50
C GLY A 143 -15.85 -9.95 -6.61
N ASP A 144 -17.04 -9.68 -6.08
CA ASP A 144 -17.33 -8.50 -5.27
C ASP A 144 -17.07 -8.71 -3.77
N GLU A 145 -16.66 -9.92 -3.37
CA GLU A 145 -16.38 -10.24 -1.97
C GLU A 145 -14.89 -10.11 -1.65
N ILE A 146 -14.60 -9.50 -0.50
CA ILE A 146 -13.25 -9.40 0.03
C ILE A 146 -12.88 -10.74 0.66
N SER A 147 -11.79 -11.36 0.20
CA SER A 147 -11.30 -12.62 0.75
C SER A 147 -10.77 -12.47 2.18
N GLU A 148 -10.53 -13.59 2.83
CA GLU A 148 -9.91 -13.60 4.14
C GLU A 148 -8.50 -13.00 4.12
N PHE A 149 -8.21 -12.18 5.13
CA PHE A 149 -6.91 -11.55 5.27
C PHE A 149 -5.88 -12.51 5.83
N LYS A 150 -4.71 -12.55 5.20
CA LYS A 150 -3.57 -13.34 5.66
C LYS A 150 -2.91 -12.73 6.88
N SER A 151 -2.28 -13.58 7.66
CA SER A 151 -1.65 -13.23 8.94
C SER A 151 -0.53 -12.19 8.87
N GLY A 152 -0.02 -11.87 7.67
CA GLY A 152 1.04 -10.88 7.48
C GLY A 152 0.72 -9.51 8.05
N LEU A 153 -0.53 -9.05 7.89
CA LEU A 153 -0.97 -7.76 8.45
C LEU A 153 -0.90 -7.76 9.99
N TYR A 154 -1.39 -8.83 10.63
CA TYR A 154 -1.32 -8.97 12.09
C TYR A 154 0.11 -8.95 12.62
N TYR A 155 1.02 -9.72 12.01
CA TYR A 155 2.41 -9.78 12.47
C TYR A 155 3.18 -8.49 12.21
N LEU A 156 2.83 -7.74 11.17
CA LEU A 156 3.35 -6.40 10.94
C LEU A 156 2.99 -5.47 12.10
N CYS A 157 1.69 -5.41 12.46
CA CYS A 157 1.19 -4.59 13.55
C CYS A 157 1.73 -5.02 14.91
N LYS A 158 1.88 -6.34 15.15
CA LYS A 158 2.47 -6.85 16.38
C LYS A 158 3.92 -6.42 16.57
N LYS A 159 4.69 -6.30 15.48
CA LYS A 159 6.08 -5.80 15.51
C LYS A 159 6.17 -4.26 15.54
N ARG A 160 5.17 -3.57 15.04
CA ARG A 160 5.07 -2.11 14.97
C ARG A 160 3.66 -1.66 15.37
N PRO A 161 3.36 -1.71 16.70
CA PRO A 161 2.05 -1.32 17.22
C PRO A 161 1.75 0.19 17.12
N ASP A 162 2.77 0.98 16.83
CA ASP A 162 2.71 2.42 16.62
C ASP A 162 2.14 2.83 15.24
N LEU A 163 2.05 1.89 14.29
CA LEU A 163 1.60 2.19 12.93
C LEU A 163 0.08 2.36 12.86
N GLU A 164 -0.35 3.44 12.23
CA GLU A 164 -1.74 3.62 11.83
C GLU A 164 -2.07 2.74 10.63
N LEU A 165 -3.16 1.99 10.73
CA LEU A 165 -3.68 1.16 9.66
C LEU A 165 -4.90 1.84 9.04
N ILE A 166 -4.81 2.26 7.80
CA ILE A 166 -5.89 2.91 7.08
C ILE A 166 -6.59 1.89 6.18
N PRO A 167 -7.83 1.50 6.46
CA PRO A 167 -8.61 0.66 5.57
C PRO A 167 -8.94 1.44 4.31
N VAL A 168 -8.82 0.77 3.16
CA VAL A 168 -9.13 1.38 1.86
C VAL A 168 -10.00 0.41 1.07
N TYR A 169 -11.07 0.92 0.48
CA TYR A 169 -11.89 0.19 -0.47
C TYR A 169 -11.71 0.77 -1.87
N ILE A 170 -11.43 -0.09 -2.84
CA ILE A 170 -11.28 0.24 -4.25
C ILE A 170 -12.44 -0.39 -4.99
N ASP A 171 -13.34 0.44 -5.51
CA ASP A 171 -14.52 0.00 -6.22
C ASP A 171 -14.29 -0.09 -7.74
N ASN A 172 -14.99 -1.00 -8.40
CA ASN A 172 -15.09 -1.15 -9.86
C ASN A 172 -13.78 -1.47 -10.63
N MET A 173 -12.65 -1.72 -9.98
CA MET A 173 -11.38 -2.00 -10.69
C MET A 173 -11.40 -3.32 -11.49
N ASN A 174 -12.15 -4.31 -11.05
CA ASN A 174 -12.35 -5.56 -11.78
C ASN A 174 -13.10 -5.37 -13.11
N ARG A 175 -13.91 -4.30 -13.21
CA ARG A 175 -14.66 -3.94 -14.43
C ARG A 175 -13.85 -3.06 -15.37
N ILE A 176 -12.90 -2.27 -14.85
CA ILE A 176 -12.01 -1.43 -15.66
C ILE A 176 -10.99 -2.28 -16.42
N LEU A 177 -10.41 -3.28 -15.77
CA LEU A 177 -9.51 -4.24 -16.39
C LEU A 177 -9.84 -5.65 -15.89
N PRO A 178 -10.80 -6.34 -16.54
CA PRO A 178 -11.13 -7.71 -16.23
C PRO A 178 -9.92 -8.63 -16.35
N ARG A 179 -9.97 -9.75 -15.66
CA ARG A 179 -8.87 -10.72 -15.66
C ARG A 179 -8.68 -11.31 -17.05
N GLY A 180 -7.52 -11.06 -17.64
CA GLY A 180 -7.18 -11.52 -19.01
C GLY A 180 -7.29 -10.44 -20.09
N GLU A 181 -7.90 -9.29 -19.79
CA GLU A 181 -8.00 -8.17 -20.72
C GLU A 181 -6.78 -7.24 -20.61
N VAL A 182 -6.47 -6.57 -21.73
CA VAL A 182 -5.31 -5.67 -21.86
C VAL A 182 -5.75 -4.21 -21.99
N LEU A 183 -6.97 -3.97 -22.49
CA LEU A 183 -7.51 -2.62 -22.69
C LEU A 183 -8.43 -2.24 -21.52
N PRO A 184 -8.11 -1.16 -20.78
CA PRO A 184 -8.99 -0.69 -19.71
C PRO A 184 -10.27 -0.05 -20.31
N VAL A 185 -11.42 -0.43 -19.77
CA VAL A 185 -12.67 0.26 -20.03
C VAL A 185 -12.76 1.43 -19.04
N PRO A 186 -12.93 2.68 -19.49
CA PRO A 186 -13.04 3.82 -18.59
C PRO A 186 -14.36 3.75 -17.81
N LEU A 187 -14.29 3.22 -16.59
CA LEU A 187 -15.39 3.19 -15.64
C LEU A 187 -15.01 4.04 -14.43
N LEU A 188 -16.00 4.71 -13.85
CA LEU A 188 -15.79 5.49 -12.65
C LEU A 188 -15.39 4.56 -11.49
N THR A 189 -14.18 4.76 -10.96
CA THR A 189 -13.68 4.11 -9.77
C THR A 189 -13.84 5.01 -8.56
N CYS A 190 -14.23 4.48 -7.44
CA CYS A 190 -14.21 5.18 -6.16
C CYS A 190 -13.14 4.56 -5.25
N ILE A 191 -12.31 5.41 -4.64
CA ILE A 191 -11.33 4.98 -3.63
C ILE A 191 -11.72 5.65 -2.32
N SER A 192 -12.18 4.83 -1.38
CA SER A 192 -12.62 5.29 -0.06
C SER A 192 -11.55 4.93 0.99
N PHE A 193 -11.02 5.93 1.67
CA PHE A 193 -10.13 5.78 2.82
C PHE A 193 -10.95 5.92 4.09
N GLY A 194 -10.87 4.95 5.00
CA GLY A 194 -11.61 4.95 6.25
C GLY A 194 -10.79 5.45 7.44
N PRO A 195 -11.40 5.47 8.64
CA PRO A 195 -10.75 5.86 9.87
C PRO A 195 -9.60 4.92 10.23
N PRO A 196 -8.53 5.43 10.86
CA PRO A 196 -7.41 4.61 11.27
C PRO A 196 -7.83 3.58 12.30
N ILE A 197 -7.25 2.38 12.21
CA ILE A 197 -7.37 1.32 13.21
C ILE A 197 -6.00 0.88 13.69
N TRP A 198 -5.93 0.27 14.86
CA TRP A 198 -4.71 -0.29 15.45
C TRP A 198 -4.97 -1.71 15.94
N LEU A 199 -3.90 -2.47 16.14
CA LEU A 199 -3.98 -3.74 16.87
C LEU A 199 -4.16 -3.43 18.37
N GLU A 200 -5.22 -3.95 18.96
CA GLU A 200 -5.50 -3.76 20.39
C GLU A 200 -4.63 -4.68 21.25
N ALA A 201 -4.35 -4.25 22.48
CA ALA A 201 -3.54 -5.03 23.40
C ALA A 201 -4.23 -6.35 23.74
N GLY A 202 -3.54 -7.47 23.47
CA GLY A 202 -4.06 -8.81 23.70
C GLY A 202 -5.07 -9.30 22.66
N GLU A 203 -5.36 -8.53 21.61
CA GLU A 203 -6.33 -8.93 20.58
C GLU A 203 -5.86 -10.19 19.84
N PRO A 204 -6.69 -11.27 19.78
CA PRO A 204 -6.37 -12.47 19.01
C PRO A 204 -6.23 -12.16 17.52
N LYS A 205 -5.32 -12.89 16.87
CA LYS A 205 -5.05 -12.75 15.43
C LYS A 205 -6.31 -12.85 14.58
N THR A 206 -7.16 -13.81 14.85
CA THR A 206 -8.40 -14.05 14.11
C THR A 206 -9.38 -12.88 14.22
N ASP A 207 -9.50 -12.30 15.41
CA ASP A 207 -10.42 -11.20 15.67
C ASP A 207 -9.93 -9.91 15.03
N PHE A 208 -8.63 -9.63 15.15
CA PHE A 208 -8.02 -8.50 14.46
C PHE A 208 -8.21 -8.58 12.94
N LEU A 209 -7.90 -9.72 12.31
CA LEU A 209 -8.01 -9.86 10.86
C LEU A 209 -9.46 -9.76 10.39
N ARG A 210 -10.40 -10.28 11.17
CA ARG A 210 -11.83 -10.14 10.90
C ARG A 210 -12.27 -8.68 11.01
N ARG A 211 -11.86 -7.97 12.05
CA ARG A 211 -12.15 -6.54 12.27
C ARG A 211 -11.53 -5.67 11.17
N ALA A 212 -10.30 -5.94 10.78
CA ALA A 212 -9.63 -5.23 9.69
C ALA A 212 -10.35 -5.45 8.34
N ARG A 213 -10.74 -6.69 8.03
CA ARG A 213 -11.52 -7.01 6.83
C ARG A 213 -12.88 -6.29 6.83
N GLU A 214 -13.55 -6.29 7.96
CA GLU A 214 -14.84 -5.62 8.14
C GLU A 214 -14.72 -4.09 7.98
N ALA A 215 -13.61 -3.50 8.42
CA ALA A 215 -13.34 -2.07 8.22
C ALA A 215 -13.27 -1.70 6.73
N VAL A 216 -12.65 -2.56 5.90
CA VAL A 216 -12.64 -2.35 4.44
C VAL A 216 -14.04 -2.59 3.84
N ARG A 217 -14.78 -3.61 4.32
CA ARG A 217 -16.12 -3.93 3.81
C ARG A 217 -17.12 -2.79 4.02
N ARG A 218 -17.10 -2.15 5.17
CA ARG A 218 -17.98 -1.02 5.50
C ARG A 218 -17.81 0.16 4.54
N LEU A 219 -16.62 0.36 3.98
CA LEU A 219 -16.35 1.42 3.01
C LEU A 219 -17.00 1.15 1.64
N LYS A 220 -17.46 -0.08 1.38
CA LYS A 220 -18.23 -0.44 0.19
C LYS A 220 -19.67 0.05 0.27
N GLU A 221 -20.23 0.10 1.48
CA GLU A 221 -21.65 0.34 1.75
C GLU A 221 -21.97 1.85 1.91
N GLY A 222 -20.96 2.70 2.06
CA GLY A 222 -21.06 4.15 2.26
C GLY A 222 -20.55 4.96 1.08
#